data_d2c06b5f420069c1050823a24b792318
#
_entry.id   d2c06b5f420069c1050823a24b792318
#
_cell.length_a   1.000
_cell.length_b   1.000
_cell.length_c   1.000
_cell.angle_alpha   90.00
_cell.angle_beta   90.00
_cell.angle_gamma   90.00
#
_symmetry.space_group_name_H-M   'P 1'
#
loop_
_entity.id
_entity.type
_entity.pdbx_description
1 polymer ?
#
loop_
_entity_poly.entity_id
_entity_poly.type
_entity_poly.pdbx_seq_one_letter_code
_entity_poly.pdbx_strand_id
1 'polypeptide(L)'
;HDALPIYEDLDEADNAEVIRKLLDTLKSALMEERQMELALRASEVLLQFNPEDPYEIRDRGLIYAQLDCEHVALNDLNYFVEQCPEDPISEMIRAQINAISHKQITLH
;
A
#
# COMPACT_ATOMS: atom_id res chain seq x y z
N HIS A 1 -13.75 -34.52 -15.38
CA HIS A 1 -14.25 -34.11 -16.61
C HIS A 1 -15.24 -32.97 -16.51
N ASP A 2 -16.28 -33.14 -15.70
CA ASP A 2 -17.22 -32.05 -15.47
C ASP A 2 -16.59 -30.90 -14.68
N ALA A 3 -15.51 -31.19 -13.96
CA ALA A 3 -14.81 -30.15 -13.20
C ALA A 3 -13.99 -29.23 -14.09
N LEU A 4 -13.57 -29.67 -15.28
CA LEU A 4 -12.75 -28.91 -16.17
C LEU A 4 -13.41 -27.58 -16.63
N PRO A 5 -14.71 -27.59 -16.99
CA PRO A 5 -15.36 -26.34 -17.38
C PRO A 5 -15.35 -25.28 -16.28
N ILE A 6 -15.34 -25.71 -15.01
CA ILE A 6 -15.31 -24.76 -13.90
C ILE A 6 -14.00 -23.97 -13.91
N TYR A 7 -12.89 -24.63 -14.15
CA TYR A 7 -11.60 -23.96 -14.23
C TYR A 7 -11.48 -23.09 -15.48
N GLU A 8 -12.08 -23.55 -16.56
CA GLU A 8 -12.04 -22.81 -17.81
C GLU A 8 -12.90 -21.55 -17.74
N ASP A 9 -13.93 -21.57 -16.88
CA ASP A 9 -14.81 -20.43 -16.72
C ASP A 9 -14.17 -19.28 -15.92
N LEU A 10 -13.07 -19.57 -15.21
CA LEU A 10 -12.36 -18.53 -14.49
C LEU A 10 -11.51 -17.75 -15.47
N ASP A 11 -11.90 -16.50 -15.73
CA ASP A 11 -11.13 -15.67 -16.64
C ASP A 11 -9.94 -15.05 -15.91
N GLU A 12 -9.09 -14.36 -16.68
CA GLU A 12 -7.88 -13.77 -16.13
C GLU A 12 -8.18 -12.70 -15.10
N ALA A 13 -9.29 -11.96 -15.28
CA ALA A 13 -9.68 -10.93 -14.34
C ALA A 13 -10.02 -11.51 -12.98
N ASP A 14 -10.72 -12.65 -12.96
CA ASP A 14 -11.05 -13.32 -11.70
C ASP A 14 -9.82 -13.84 -11.02
N ASN A 15 -8.89 -14.42 -11.78
CA ASN A 15 -7.63 -14.91 -11.23
C ASN A 15 -6.79 -13.77 -10.67
N ALA A 16 -6.74 -12.65 -11.40
CA ALA A 16 -6.00 -11.49 -10.94
C ALA A 16 -6.57 -10.94 -9.64
N GLU A 17 -7.90 -10.93 -9.53
CA GLU A 17 -8.53 -10.43 -8.31
C GLU A 17 -8.23 -11.34 -7.12
N VAL A 18 -8.22 -12.66 -7.32
CA VAL A 18 -7.86 -13.59 -6.25
C VAL A 18 -6.43 -13.33 -5.80
N ILE A 19 -5.52 -13.19 -6.75
CA ILE A 19 -4.11 -12.94 -6.44
C ILE A 19 -3.96 -11.60 -5.70
N ARG A 20 -4.68 -10.57 -6.17
CA ARG A 20 -4.63 -9.27 -5.53
C ARG A 20 -5.06 -9.36 -4.07
N LYS A 21 -6.14 -10.08 -3.80
CA LYS A 21 -6.63 -10.23 -2.42
C LYS A 21 -5.65 -10.99 -1.54
N LEU A 22 -5.04 -12.03 -2.10
CA LEU A 22 -4.03 -12.80 -1.36
C LEU A 22 -2.81 -11.93 -1.05
N LEU A 23 -2.36 -11.15 -2.02
CA LEU A 23 -1.23 -10.26 -1.81
C LEU A 23 -1.56 -9.17 -0.78
N ASP A 24 -2.78 -8.65 -0.80
CA ASP A 24 -3.19 -7.65 0.16
C ASP A 24 -3.19 -8.21 1.58
N THR A 25 -3.72 -9.43 1.73
CA THR A 25 -3.70 -10.11 3.03
C THR A 25 -2.26 -10.34 3.49
N LEU A 26 -1.41 -10.79 2.58
CA LEU A 26 0.00 -11.02 2.89
C LEU A 26 0.70 -9.71 3.28
N LYS A 27 0.46 -8.65 2.54
CA LYS A 27 1.06 -7.36 2.85
C LYS A 27 0.69 -6.91 4.25
N SER A 28 -0.60 -7.02 4.60
CA SER A 28 -1.06 -6.63 5.94
C SER A 28 -0.38 -7.45 7.02
N ALA A 29 -0.27 -8.76 6.82
CA ALA A 29 0.39 -9.63 7.78
C ALA A 29 1.87 -9.26 7.93
N LEU A 30 2.54 -8.97 6.81
CA LEU A 30 3.94 -8.59 6.83
C LEU A 30 4.15 -7.27 7.57
N MET A 31 3.24 -6.32 7.39
CA MET A 31 3.30 -5.05 8.10
C MET A 31 3.14 -5.25 9.61
N GLU A 32 2.21 -6.11 10.00
CA GLU A 32 1.99 -6.40 11.42
C GLU A 32 3.19 -7.08 12.04
N GLU A 33 3.87 -7.94 11.28
CA GLU A 33 5.06 -8.65 11.76
C GLU A 33 6.33 -7.82 11.62
N ARG A 34 6.20 -6.57 11.20
CA ARG A 34 7.33 -5.66 11.02
C ARG A 34 8.32 -6.11 9.96
N GLN A 35 7.86 -6.92 8.99
CA GLN A 35 8.68 -7.33 7.85
C GLN A 35 8.50 -6.32 6.74
N MET A 36 9.02 -5.12 6.96
CA MET A 36 8.69 -3.98 6.11
C MET A 36 9.28 -4.08 4.70
N GLU A 37 10.46 -4.67 4.55
CA GLU A 37 11.03 -4.82 3.23
C GLU A 37 10.21 -5.77 2.36
N LEU A 38 9.73 -6.86 2.96
CA LEU A 38 8.85 -7.78 2.23
C LEU A 38 7.47 -7.16 1.97
N ALA A 39 6.98 -6.39 2.95
CA ALA A 39 5.73 -5.67 2.76
C ALA A 39 5.83 -4.68 1.60
N LEU A 40 6.98 -4.03 1.47
CA LEU A 40 7.20 -3.10 0.37
C LEU A 40 7.12 -3.82 -0.98
N ARG A 41 7.72 -4.99 -1.07
CA ARG A 41 7.67 -5.77 -2.31
C ARG A 41 6.24 -6.17 -2.66
N ALA A 42 5.46 -6.60 -1.65
CA ALA A 42 4.06 -6.93 -1.87
C ALA A 42 3.28 -5.71 -2.34
N SER A 43 3.54 -4.56 -1.74
CA SER A 43 2.89 -3.32 -2.12
C SER A 43 3.21 -2.94 -3.56
N GLU A 44 4.48 -3.09 -3.96
CA GLU A 44 4.88 -2.77 -5.32
C GLU A 44 4.18 -3.65 -6.36
N VAL A 45 4.01 -4.93 -6.03
CA VAL A 45 3.27 -5.83 -6.92
C VAL A 45 1.80 -5.42 -6.98
N LEU A 46 1.22 -5.10 -5.84
CA LEU A 46 -0.18 -4.66 -5.79
C LEU A 46 -0.40 -3.40 -6.63
N LEU A 47 0.55 -2.49 -6.61
CA LEU A 47 0.44 -1.26 -7.39
C LEU A 47 0.53 -1.49 -8.90
N GLN A 48 0.99 -2.66 -9.33
CA GLN A 48 0.94 -3.00 -10.74
C GLN A 48 -0.50 -3.27 -11.21
N PHE A 49 -1.35 -3.74 -10.28
CA PHE A 49 -2.77 -3.93 -10.61
C PHE A 49 -3.51 -2.60 -10.74
N ASN A 50 -3.16 -1.63 -9.90
CA ASN A 50 -3.78 -0.32 -9.92
C ASN A 50 -2.77 0.72 -9.45
N PRO A 51 -2.00 1.30 -10.37
CA PRO A 51 -0.88 2.19 -10.01
C PRO A 51 -1.29 3.48 -9.30
N GLU A 52 -2.55 3.88 -9.43
CA GLU A 52 -2.99 5.15 -8.85
C GLU A 52 -3.91 4.97 -7.65
N ASP A 53 -4.02 3.75 -7.14
CA ASP A 53 -4.86 3.47 -5.98
C ASP A 53 -4.32 4.22 -4.76
N PRO A 54 -5.04 5.24 -4.27
CA PRO A 54 -4.51 6.04 -3.17
C PRO A 54 -4.34 5.25 -1.88
N TYR A 55 -5.17 4.23 -1.65
CA TYR A 55 -5.04 3.43 -0.44
C TYR A 55 -3.79 2.56 -0.47
N GLU A 56 -3.46 2.01 -1.63
CA GLU A 56 -2.25 1.22 -1.78
C GLU A 56 -1.01 2.10 -1.71
N ILE A 57 -1.08 3.28 -2.30
CA ILE A 57 0.02 4.24 -2.24
C ILE A 57 0.22 4.72 -0.79
N ARG A 58 -0.88 4.94 -0.06
CA ARG A 58 -0.78 5.27 1.36
C ARG A 58 -0.03 4.19 2.14
N ASP A 59 -0.39 2.93 1.92
CA ASP A 59 0.27 1.83 2.62
C ASP A 59 1.75 1.77 2.28
N ARG A 60 2.10 1.97 1.01
CA ARG A 60 3.51 2.03 0.62
C ARG A 60 4.22 3.17 1.33
N GLY A 61 3.57 4.31 1.44
CA GLY A 61 4.14 5.46 2.16
C GLY A 61 4.41 5.15 3.62
N LEU A 62 3.47 4.47 4.27
CA LEU A 62 3.65 4.06 5.66
C LEU A 62 4.81 3.07 5.81
N ILE A 63 4.95 2.17 4.84
CA ILE A 63 6.06 1.22 4.82
C ILE A 63 7.38 1.96 4.65
N TYR A 64 7.43 2.90 3.71
CA TYR A 64 8.63 3.70 3.49
C TYR A 64 9.04 4.45 4.75
N ALA A 65 8.05 4.99 5.48
CA ALA A 65 8.33 5.71 6.71
C ALA A 65 8.98 4.80 7.74
N GLN A 66 8.53 3.55 7.83
CA GLN A 66 9.13 2.58 8.74
C GLN A 66 10.55 2.18 8.32
N LEU A 67 10.84 2.29 7.04
CA LEU A 67 12.17 2.00 6.51
C LEU A 67 13.08 3.23 6.48
N ASP A 68 12.63 4.31 7.08
CA ASP A 68 13.37 5.59 7.13
C ASP A 68 13.63 6.20 5.75
N CYS A 69 12.79 5.85 4.78
CA CYS A 69 12.81 6.45 3.45
C CYS A 69 11.84 7.62 3.43
N GLU A 70 12.19 8.70 4.08
CA GLU A 70 11.26 9.77 4.40
C GLU A 70 10.79 10.55 3.18
N HIS A 71 11.66 10.79 2.21
CA HIS A 71 11.30 11.57 1.05
C HIS A 71 10.18 10.89 0.24
N VAL A 72 10.36 9.60 -0.06
CA VAL A 72 9.35 8.86 -0.82
C VAL A 72 8.11 8.60 0.02
N ALA A 73 8.28 8.45 1.34
CA ALA A 73 7.14 8.32 2.23
C ALA A 73 6.26 9.56 2.16
N LEU A 74 6.87 10.74 2.21
CA LEU A 74 6.12 11.99 2.14
C LEU A 74 5.38 12.13 0.81
N ASN A 75 6.03 11.76 -0.28
CA ASN A 75 5.38 11.81 -1.59
C ASN A 75 4.12 10.95 -1.61
N ASP A 76 4.22 9.72 -1.10
CA ASP A 76 3.09 8.80 -1.10
C ASP A 76 1.97 9.25 -0.17
N LEU A 77 2.33 9.70 1.02
CA LEU A 77 1.34 10.12 2.00
C LEU A 77 0.64 11.40 1.58
N ASN A 78 1.38 12.33 0.99
CA ASN A 78 0.77 13.55 0.45
C ASN A 78 -0.20 13.23 -0.68
N TYR A 79 0.16 12.28 -1.55
CA TYR A 79 -0.73 11.87 -2.62
C TYR A 79 -2.06 11.37 -2.03
N PHE A 80 -1.98 10.56 -0.98
CA PHE A 80 -3.20 10.03 -0.38
C PHE A 80 -4.11 11.13 0.16
N VAL A 81 -3.56 12.09 0.92
CA VAL A 81 -4.40 13.13 1.52
C VAL A 81 -4.94 14.08 0.47
N GLU A 82 -4.26 14.23 -0.66
CA GLU A 82 -4.75 15.04 -1.77
C GLU A 82 -5.89 14.34 -2.51
N GLN A 83 -5.79 13.03 -2.66
CA GLN A 83 -6.81 12.27 -3.37
C GLN A 83 -8.04 11.96 -2.49
N CYS A 84 -7.83 11.80 -1.20
CA CYS A 84 -8.88 11.39 -0.27
C CYS A 84 -8.95 12.32 0.93
N PRO A 85 -9.18 13.63 0.70
CA PRO A 85 -9.15 14.58 1.82
C PRO A 85 -10.25 14.37 2.85
N GLU A 86 -11.36 13.75 2.44
CA GLU A 86 -12.50 13.53 3.32
C GLU A 86 -12.47 12.17 4.02
N ASP A 87 -11.47 11.35 3.71
CA ASP A 87 -11.38 10.03 4.33
C ASP A 87 -11.06 10.19 5.80
N PRO A 88 -11.75 9.45 6.69
CA PRO A 88 -11.50 9.57 8.13
C PRO A 88 -10.06 9.34 8.53
N ILE A 89 -9.32 8.50 7.79
CA ILE A 89 -7.93 8.21 8.13
C ILE A 89 -6.99 9.32 7.67
N SER A 90 -7.46 10.26 6.85
CA SER A 90 -6.59 11.31 6.32
C SER A 90 -6.02 12.20 7.41
N GLU A 91 -6.76 12.40 8.49
CA GLU A 91 -6.26 13.20 9.59
C GLU A 91 -5.06 12.54 10.26
N MET A 92 -5.13 11.22 10.45
CA MET A 92 -4.01 10.47 11.00
C MET A 92 -2.82 10.52 10.04
N ILE A 93 -3.08 10.43 8.74
CA ILE A 93 -2.01 10.49 7.76
C ILE A 93 -1.36 11.88 7.74
N ARG A 94 -2.15 12.94 7.88
CA ARG A 94 -1.59 14.30 7.99
C ARG A 94 -0.68 14.43 9.21
N ALA A 95 -1.05 13.79 10.31
CA ALA A 95 -0.21 13.79 11.51
C ALA A 95 1.11 13.07 11.24
N GLN A 96 1.08 11.97 10.49
CA GLN A 96 2.29 11.27 10.10
C GLN A 96 3.18 12.14 9.21
N ILE A 97 2.57 12.81 8.25
CA ILE A 97 3.30 13.72 7.37
C ILE A 97 4.01 14.79 8.19
N ASN A 98 3.30 15.39 9.13
CA ASN A 98 3.87 16.42 9.97
C ASN A 98 5.01 15.90 10.83
N ALA A 99 4.86 14.69 11.38
CA ALA A 99 5.90 14.08 12.20
C ALA A 99 7.17 13.82 11.38
N ILE A 100 7.02 13.31 10.16
CA ILE A 100 8.17 13.05 9.29
C ILE A 100 8.84 14.34 8.89
N SER A 101 8.06 15.35 8.50
CA SER A 101 8.59 16.65 8.09
C SER A 101 9.31 17.32 9.24
N HIS A 102 8.75 17.24 10.44
CA HIS A 102 9.38 17.83 11.62
C HIS A 102 10.70 17.16 11.95
N LYS A 103 10.73 15.84 11.84
CA LYS A 103 11.95 15.07 12.07
C LYS A 103 13.06 15.49 11.11
N GLN A 104 12.72 15.71 9.84
CA GLN A 104 13.71 16.14 8.85
C GLN A 104 14.28 17.51 9.19
N ILE A 105 13.43 18.43 9.61
CA ILE A 105 13.86 19.77 10.01
C ILE A 105 14.78 19.69 11.23
N THR A 106 14.42 18.86 12.20
CA THR A 106 15.17 18.72 13.45
C THR A 106 16.57 18.16 13.21
N LEU A 107 16.73 17.30 12.21
CA LEU A 107 18.01 16.68 11.92
C LEU A 107 19.00 17.63 11.24
N HIS A 108 18.54 18.80 10.80
CA HIS A 108 19.40 19.82 10.23
C HIS A 108 19.84 20.79 11.31
#